data_f4716b61f0c980bd6c7d937ee95efc0b
#
_entry.id   f4716b61f0c980bd6c7d937ee95efc0b
#
_cell.length_a   1.000
_cell.length_b   1.000
_cell.length_c   1.000
_cell.angle_alpha   90.00
_cell.angle_beta   90.00
_cell.angle_gamma   90.00
#
_symmetry.space_group_name_H-M   'P 1'
#
loop_
_entity.id
_entity.type
_entity.pdbx_description
1 polymer ?
#
loop_
_entity_poly.entity_id
_entity_poly.type
_entity_poly.pdbx_seq_one_letter_code
_entity_poly.pdbx_strand_id
1 'polypeptide(L)'
;EISKQRSMVAAAKLERDKALWDVQQTTIVSPVNAKVFDIIYRAGERPSAGKPIISLLPPENIKVRFFIPEAKLGKFKIGSKVKLICDGCAEPIAGVINYISPEAEFTPPVIYSTKRREKLIFMAEAIPALQQAGRMKIGQPFDVEIIGDE
;
A
#
# COMPACT_ATOMS: atom_id res chain seq x y z
N GLU A 1 47.14 19.03 -34.61
CA GLU A 1 47.61 18.06 -33.59
C GLU A 1 46.89 18.29 -32.23
N ILE A 2 46.85 19.53 -31.73
CA ILE A 2 46.15 19.89 -30.46
C ILE A 2 44.64 19.56 -30.48
N SER A 3 43.97 19.77 -31.61
CA SER A 3 42.53 19.47 -31.74
C SER A 3 42.23 17.97 -31.64
N LYS A 4 43.10 17.15 -32.25
CA LYS A 4 43.01 15.68 -32.19
C LYS A 4 43.21 15.17 -30.75
N GLN A 5 44.17 15.73 -30.03
CA GLN A 5 44.40 15.37 -28.63
C GLN A 5 43.22 15.79 -27.73
N ARG A 6 42.62 16.95 -27.96
CA ARG A 6 41.42 17.39 -27.24
C ARG A 6 40.22 16.45 -27.47
N SER A 7 40.02 16.01 -28.71
CA SER A 7 38.97 15.04 -29.04
C SER A 7 39.18 13.68 -28.35
N MET A 8 40.43 13.21 -28.29
CA MET A 8 40.77 11.94 -27.60
C MET A 8 40.53 12.06 -26.09
N VAL A 9 40.91 13.19 -25.46
CA VAL A 9 40.61 13.41 -24.04
C VAL A 9 39.13 13.51 -23.78
N ALA A 10 38.36 14.15 -24.65
CA ALA A 10 36.91 14.22 -24.52
C ALA A 10 36.26 12.83 -24.65
N ALA A 11 36.67 12.02 -25.59
CA ALA A 11 36.20 10.64 -25.76
C ALA A 11 36.53 9.80 -24.52
N ALA A 12 37.76 9.84 -24.02
CA ALA A 12 38.14 9.09 -22.80
C ALA A 12 37.33 9.53 -21.57
N LYS A 13 37.01 10.83 -21.44
CA LYS A 13 36.12 11.32 -20.35
C LYS A 13 34.71 10.74 -20.47
N LEU A 14 34.14 10.70 -21.66
CA LEU A 14 32.82 10.13 -21.89
C LEU A 14 32.77 8.63 -21.55
N GLU A 15 33.82 7.88 -21.94
CA GLU A 15 33.91 6.46 -21.57
C GLU A 15 34.01 6.26 -20.06
N ARG A 16 34.83 7.07 -19.39
CA ARG A 16 34.92 7.03 -17.91
C ARG A 16 33.57 7.36 -17.28
N ASP A 17 32.91 8.43 -17.74
CA ASP A 17 31.65 8.89 -17.15
C ASP A 17 30.53 7.83 -17.36
N LYS A 18 30.53 7.16 -18.51
CA LYS A 18 29.66 6.00 -18.78
C LYS A 18 29.93 4.85 -17.81
N ALA A 19 31.20 4.49 -17.64
CA ALA A 19 31.57 3.40 -16.72
C ALA A 19 31.21 3.74 -15.27
N LEU A 20 31.37 4.99 -14.84
CA LEU A 20 30.93 5.47 -13.52
C LEU A 20 29.41 5.39 -13.37
N TRP A 21 28.65 5.78 -14.38
CA TRP A 21 27.21 5.65 -14.40
C TRP A 21 26.77 4.18 -14.29
N ASP A 22 27.37 3.29 -15.06
CA ASP A 22 27.09 1.86 -15.00
C ASP A 22 27.32 1.29 -13.60
N VAL A 23 28.42 1.68 -12.92
CA VAL A 23 28.70 1.29 -11.53
C VAL A 23 27.63 1.84 -10.58
N GLN A 24 27.23 3.11 -10.74
CA GLN A 24 26.19 3.70 -9.90
C GLN A 24 24.84 2.97 -10.03
N GLN A 25 24.51 2.46 -11.23
CA GLN A 25 23.27 1.70 -11.46
C GLN A 25 23.30 0.30 -10.80
N THR A 26 24.45 -0.20 -10.35
CA THR A 26 24.51 -1.47 -9.61
C THR A 26 23.99 -1.36 -8.18
N THR A 27 23.84 -0.16 -7.64
CA THR A 27 23.30 0.09 -6.31
C THR A 27 21.92 0.71 -6.43
N ILE A 28 20.89 -0.04 -6.06
CA ILE A 28 19.50 0.42 -6.08
C ILE A 28 19.16 0.97 -4.69
N VAL A 29 18.77 2.24 -4.64
CA VAL A 29 18.33 2.92 -3.41
C VAL A 29 16.79 3.03 -3.42
N SER A 30 16.17 2.81 -2.26
CA SER A 30 14.73 2.98 -2.14
C SER A 30 14.33 4.43 -2.43
N PRO A 31 13.36 4.67 -3.34
CA PRO A 31 12.87 6.02 -3.63
C PRO A 31 11.94 6.58 -2.53
N VAL A 32 11.51 5.74 -1.59
CA VAL A 32 10.54 6.09 -0.54
C VAL A 32 10.91 5.49 0.81
N ASN A 33 10.46 6.12 1.88
CA ASN A 33 10.52 5.54 3.21
C ASN A 33 9.41 4.51 3.37
N ALA A 34 9.75 3.24 3.42
CA ALA A 34 8.78 2.14 3.44
C ALA A 34 9.30 0.95 4.23
N LYS A 35 8.39 0.09 4.65
CA LYS A 35 8.74 -1.25 5.15
C LYS A 35 8.95 -2.19 3.97
N VAL A 36 9.92 -3.09 4.06
CA VAL A 36 10.04 -4.20 3.12
C VAL A 36 8.87 -5.14 3.36
N PHE A 37 8.05 -5.30 2.34
CA PHE A 37 6.89 -6.19 2.38
C PHE A 37 7.27 -7.61 1.97
N ASP A 38 8.04 -7.73 0.88
CA ASP A 38 8.48 -9.03 0.37
C ASP A 38 9.84 -8.90 -0.33
N ILE A 39 10.64 -9.96 -0.25
CA ILE A 39 11.93 -10.10 -0.92
C ILE A 39 11.79 -11.21 -1.96
N ILE A 40 11.64 -10.80 -3.23
CA ILE A 40 11.37 -11.70 -4.35
C ILE A 40 12.60 -12.46 -4.78
N TYR A 41 13.77 -11.80 -4.77
CA TYR A 41 15.06 -12.43 -5.09
C TYR A 41 15.99 -12.36 -3.89
N ARG A 42 16.66 -13.48 -3.62
CA ARG A 42 17.64 -13.60 -2.52
C ARG A 42 19.06 -13.26 -2.98
N ALA A 43 19.92 -12.97 -2.03
CA ALA A 43 21.34 -12.77 -2.32
C ALA A 43 21.95 -14.01 -3.03
N GLY A 44 22.64 -13.76 -4.14
CA GLY A 44 23.18 -14.80 -5.01
C GLY A 44 22.31 -15.17 -6.21
N GLU A 45 21.05 -14.78 -6.24
CA GLU A 45 20.17 -14.96 -7.38
C GLU A 45 20.36 -13.84 -8.42
N ARG A 46 20.16 -14.15 -9.68
CA ARG A 46 20.28 -13.21 -10.79
C ARG A 46 18.91 -12.85 -11.32
N PRO A 47 18.36 -11.65 -10.97
CA PRO A 47 17.08 -11.21 -11.49
C PRO A 47 17.17 -10.90 -12.99
N SER A 48 16.10 -11.21 -13.73
CA SER A 48 15.97 -10.79 -15.11
C SER A 48 15.64 -9.30 -15.19
N ALA A 49 16.07 -8.63 -16.27
CA ALA A 49 15.78 -7.23 -16.50
C ALA A 49 14.25 -6.96 -16.44
N GLY A 50 13.87 -5.89 -15.75
CA GLY A 50 12.46 -5.47 -15.61
C GLY A 50 11.66 -6.27 -14.57
N LYS A 51 12.25 -7.21 -13.84
CA LYS A 51 11.57 -7.91 -12.77
C LYS A 51 11.75 -7.19 -11.43
N PRO A 52 10.69 -7.10 -10.59
CA PRO A 52 10.80 -6.53 -9.26
C PRO A 52 11.68 -7.43 -8.37
N ILE A 53 12.53 -6.81 -7.55
CA ILE A 53 13.46 -7.51 -6.65
C ILE A 53 12.90 -7.52 -5.23
N ILE A 54 12.35 -6.39 -4.80
CA ILE A 54 11.81 -6.17 -3.46
C ILE A 54 10.47 -5.46 -3.60
N SER A 55 9.51 -5.86 -2.81
CA SER A 55 8.25 -5.14 -2.65
C SER A 55 8.30 -4.25 -1.41
N LEU A 56 7.99 -2.98 -1.59
CA LEU A 56 7.98 -1.98 -0.53
C LEU A 56 6.54 -1.59 -0.20
N LEU A 57 6.26 -1.39 1.09
CA LEU A 57 4.99 -0.89 1.57
C LEU A 57 5.18 0.46 2.28
N PRO A 58 4.96 1.56 1.59
CA PRO A 58 4.89 2.88 2.22
C PRO A 58 3.67 2.97 3.15
N PRO A 59 3.76 3.69 4.28
CA PRO A 59 2.62 3.87 5.19
C PRO A 59 1.39 4.48 4.53
N GLU A 60 1.57 5.30 3.50
CA GLU A 60 0.48 5.94 2.74
C GLU A 60 -0.36 4.93 1.95
N ASN A 61 0.19 3.76 1.63
CA ASN A 61 -0.49 2.73 0.86
C ASN A 61 -1.28 1.74 1.74
N ILE A 62 -1.20 1.91 3.06
CA ILE A 62 -1.97 1.08 3.98
C ILE A 62 -3.42 1.55 3.98
N LYS A 63 -4.33 0.61 3.73
CA LYS A 63 -5.77 0.84 3.76
C LYS A 63 -6.44 -0.24 4.57
N VAL A 64 -7.52 0.11 5.25
CA VAL A 64 -8.40 -0.83 5.93
C VAL A 64 -9.63 -1.03 5.05
N ARG A 65 -9.83 -2.27 4.60
CA ARG A 65 -11.02 -2.67 3.86
C ARG A 65 -12.03 -3.27 4.84
N PHE A 66 -13.26 -2.79 4.78
CA PHE A 66 -14.35 -3.27 5.61
C PHE A 66 -15.66 -3.30 4.84
N PHE A 67 -16.66 -3.94 5.41
CA PHE A 67 -17.95 -4.12 4.74
C PHE A 67 -19.06 -3.46 5.54
N ILE A 68 -19.87 -2.67 4.85
CA ILE A 68 -20.98 -1.93 5.42
C ILE A 68 -22.27 -2.64 5.04
N PRO A 69 -23.10 -3.10 6.01
CA PRO A 69 -24.44 -3.59 5.71
C PRO A 69 -25.30 -2.50 5.07
N GLU A 70 -26.14 -2.87 4.07
CA GLU A 70 -27.04 -1.94 3.37
C GLU A 70 -27.83 -1.03 4.32
N ALA A 71 -28.37 -1.58 5.39
CA ALA A 71 -29.15 -0.83 6.39
C ALA A 71 -28.37 0.29 7.07
N LYS A 72 -27.05 0.24 7.06
CA LYS A 72 -26.17 1.25 7.67
C LYS A 72 -25.51 2.17 6.63
N LEU A 73 -25.63 1.88 5.34
CA LEU A 73 -24.90 2.58 4.26
C LEU A 73 -25.13 4.09 4.30
N GLY A 74 -26.34 4.54 4.59
CA GLY A 74 -26.67 5.96 4.63
C GLY A 74 -25.93 6.79 5.69
N LYS A 75 -25.34 6.12 6.68
CA LYS A 75 -24.51 6.78 7.71
C LYS A 75 -23.05 6.96 7.28
N PHE A 76 -22.59 6.22 6.27
CA PHE A 76 -21.22 6.25 5.80
C PHE A 76 -21.11 7.11 4.54
N LYS A 77 -20.22 8.07 4.54
CA LYS A 77 -19.93 8.94 3.40
C LYS A 77 -18.42 8.97 3.16
N ILE A 78 -18.01 9.17 1.91
CA ILE A 78 -16.61 9.46 1.61
C ILE A 78 -16.22 10.74 2.37
N GLY A 79 -15.09 10.70 3.06
CA GLY A 79 -14.61 11.77 3.94
C GLY A 79 -15.05 11.63 5.40
N SER A 80 -15.95 10.71 5.75
CA SER A 80 -16.34 10.48 7.15
C SER A 80 -15.15 9.94 7.95
N LYS A 81 -15.02 10.46 9.16
CA LYS A 81 -14.02 10.00 10.13
C LYS A 81 -14.48 8.71 10.79
N VAL A 82 -13.59 7.77 10.91
CA VAL A 82 -13.86 6.46 11.53
C VAL A 82 -12.82 6.13 12.58
N LYS A 83 -13.21 5.33 13.55
CA LYS A 83 -12.32 4.66 14.49
C LYS A 83 -12.11 3.22 14.01
N LEU A 84 -10.86 2.86 13.86
CA LEU A 84 -10.42 1.50 13.53
C LEU A 84 -9.98 0.84 14.82
N ILE A 85 -10.74 -0.15 15.26
CA ILE A 85 -10.53 -0.86 16.52
C ILE A 85 -9.98 -2.24 16.17
N CYS A 86 -8.91 -2.65 16.83
CA CYS A 86 -8.34 -3.98 16.64
C CYS A 86 -8.08 -4.65 17.98
N ASP A 87 -8.22 -5.98 18.02
CA ASP A 87 -7.84 -6.77 19.17
C ASP A 87 -6.34 -6.65 19.43
N GLY A 88 -5.97 -6.23 20.63
CA GLY A 88 -4.58 -6.00 21.03
C GLY A 88 -4.00 -4.63 20.63
N CYS A 89 -4.80 -3.71 20.08
CA CYS A 89 -4.44 -2.31 19.97
C CYS A 89 -4.69 -1.57 21.28
N ALA A 90 -3.71 -0.83 21.78
CA ALA A 90 -3.86 -0.05 23.02
C ALA A 90 -4.90 1.08 22.88
N GLU A 91 -5.03 1.65 21.69
CA GLU A 91 -5.95 2.75 21.38
C GLU A 91 -6.52 2.57 19.96
N PRO A 92 -7.78 3.01 19.71
CA PRO A 92 -8.35 3.05 18.39
C PRO A 92 -7.53 3.93 17.45
N ILE A 93 -7.41 3.51 16.20
CA ILE A 93 -6.70 4.24 15.16
C ILE A 93 -7.71 5.13 14.42
N ALA A 94 -7.40 6.40 14.28
CA ALA A 94 -8.22 7.31 13.49
C ALA A 94 -8.03 7.03 11.99
N GLY A 95 -9.14 7.02 11.24
CA GLY A 95 -9.14 6.86 9.79
C GLY A 95 -10.16 7.74 9.11
N VAL A 96 -10.05 7.83 7.79
CA VAL A 96 -11.00 8.56 6.94
C VAL A 96 -11.42 7.65 5.79
N ILE A 97 -12.70 7.57 5.53
CA ILE A 97 -13.24 6.80 4.40
C ILE A 97 -12.86 7.50 3.10
N ASN A 98 -12.15 6.80 2.23
CA ASN A 98 -11.72 7.33 0.94
C ASN A 98 -12.47 6.69 -0.24
N TYR A 99 -13.10 5.53 -0.02
CA TYR A 99 -13.82 4.81 -1.05
C TYR A 99 -14.98 4.01 -0.48
N ILE A 100 -16.10 3.99 -1.20
CA ILE A 100 -17.25 3.10 -0.97
C ILE A 100 -17.62 2.52 -2.33
N SER A 101 -17.72 1.19 -2.43
CA SER A 101 -18.10 0.52 -3.65
C SER A 101 -19.53 0.90 -4.06
N PRO A 102 -19.77 1.24 -5.33
CA PRO A 102 -21.14 1.41 -5.84
C PRO A 102 -21.85 0.07 -6.04
N GLU A 103 -21.12 -1.03 -6.05
CA GLU A 103 -21.66 -2.39 -6.25
C GLU A 103 -21.79 -3.09 -4.91
N ALA A 104 -22.95 -3.72 -4.71
CA ALA A 104 -23.19 -4.56 -3.55
C ALA A 104 -22.57 -5.95 -3.72
N GLU A 105 -22.01 -6.46 -2.65
CA GLU A 105 -21.54 -7.83 -2.55
C GLU A 105 -22.52 -8.64 -1.67
N PHE A 106 -22.60 -9.94 -1.95
CA PHE A 106 -23.40 -10.85 -1.12
C PHE A 106 -22.50 -11.50 -0.07
N THR A 107 -22.96 -11.51 1.18
CA THR A 107 -22.29 -12.37 2.17
C THR A 107 -22.50 -13.83 1.75
N PRO A 108 -21.41 -14.62 1.66
CA PRO A 108 -21.54 -16.05 1.34
C PRO A 108 -22.51 -16.71 2.31
N PRO A 109 -23.50 -17.51 1.83
CA PRO A 109 -24.42 -18.19 2.71
C PRO A 109 -23.65 -19.20 3.58
N VAL A 110 -23.64 -18.97 4.90
CA VAL A 110 -23.17 -19.99 5.84
C VAL A 110 -24.26 -21.03 5.96
N ILE A 111 -23.99 -22.25 5.50
CA ILE A 111 -24.92 -23.34 5.14
C ILE A 111 -25.87 -23.86 6.28
N TYR A 112 -25.92 -23.22 7.44
CA TYR A 112 -26.61 -23.81 8.60
C TYR A 112 -27.80 -23.04 9.19
N SER A 113 -28.46 -22.14 8.50
CA SER A 113 -29.77 -21.66 8.99
C SER A 113 -30.69 -21.11 7.91
N THR A 114 -31.90 -21.67 7.85
CA THR A 114 -33.03 -21.34 6.98
C THR A 114 -33.65 -19.94 7.18
N LYS A 115 -33.06 -19.08 8.03
CA LYS A 115 -33.60 -17.75 8.37
C LYS A 115 -32.66 -16.57 8.06
N ARG A 116 -31.55 -16.77 7.38
CA ARG A 116 -30.68 -15.66 7.00
C ARG A 116 -30.90 -15.30 5.54
N ARG A 117 -31.70 -14.25 5.32
CA ARG A 117 -31.72 -13.53 4.03
C ARG A 117 -30.29 -13.11 3.73
N GLU A 118 -29.85 -13.34 2.50
CA GLU A 118 -28.62 -12.79 1.97
C GLU A 118 -28.64 -11.29 2.26
N LYS A 119 -27.66 -10.83 3.06
CA LYS A 119 -27.56 -9.41 3.39
C LYS A 119 -26.62 -8.79 2.40
N LEU A 120 -27.11 -7.78 1.69
CA LEU A 120 -26.29 -6.93 0.85
C LEU A 120 -25.28 -6.17 1.73
N ILE A 121 -24.03 -6.24 1.34
CA ILE A 121 -22.93 -5.51 1.97
C ILE A 121 -22.21 -4.69 0.91
N PHE A 122 -21.67 -3.57 1.30
CA PHE A 122 -20.89 -2.68 0.44
C PHE A 122 -19.46 -2.60 0.94
N MET A 123 -18.51 -2.85 0.06
CA MET A 123 -17.11 -2.75 0.39
C MET A 123 -16.73 -1.26 0.53
N ALA A 124 -16.03 -0.94 1.59
CA ALA A 124 -15.47 0.40 1.82
C ALA A 124 -13.99 0.32 2.20
N GLU A 125 -13.26 1.37 1.89
CA GLU A 125 -11.86 1.53 2.28
C GLU A 125 -11.70 2.79 3.12
N ALA A 126 -10.92 2.69 4.19
CA ALA A 126 -10.50 3.81 5.01
C ALA A 126 -8.97 3.92 5.03
N ILE A 127 -8.47 5.14 4.97
CA ILE A 127 -7.06 5.45 5.12
C ILE A 127 -6.81 5.79 6.58
N PRO A 128 -5.94 5.06 7.28
CA PRO A 128 -5.55 5.37 8.65
C PRO A 128 -4.70 6.63 8.70
N ALA A 129 -4.65 7.29 9.85
CA ALA A 129 -3.73 8.40 10.08
C ALA A 129 -2.27 7.94 9.89
N LEU A 130 -1.50 8.66 9.07
CA LEU A 130 -0.12 8.31 8.67
C LEU A 130 0.78 7.95 9.86
N GLN A 131 0.68 8.69 10.96
CA GLN A 131 1.48 8.46 12.17
C GLN A 131 1.18 7.11 12.83
N GLN A 132 -0.02 6.58 12.63
CA GLN A 132 -0.48 5.33 13.23
C GLN A 132 -0.44 4.15 12.23
N ALA A 133 -0.43 4.43 10.93
CA ALA A 133 -0.40 3.42 9.87
C ALA A 133 0.78 2.44 10.03
N GLY A 134 1.94 2.92 10.46
CA GLY A 134 3.13 2.10 10.69
C GLY A 134 2.99 1.04 11.80
N ARG A 135 1.99 1.16 12.68
CA ARG A 135 1.71 0.19 13.77
C ARG A 135 0.81 -0.95 13.32
N MET A 136 0.10 -0.78 12.19
CA MET A 136 -0.82 -1.78 11.67
C MET A 136 -0.08 -2.95 11.04
N LYS A 137 -0.60 -4.15 11.23
CA LYS A 137 -0.12 -5.37 10.56
C LYS A 137 -1.02 -5.69 9.38
N ILE A 138 -0.41 -6.12 8.29
CA ILE A 138 -1.15 -6.57 7.10
C ILE A 138 -1.94 -7.83 7.47
N GLY A 139 -3.21 -7.88 7.04
CA GLY A 139 -4.11 -8.99 7.34
C GLY A 139 -4.71 -8.95 8.76
N GLN A 140 -4.42 -7.91 9.55
CA GLN A 140 -5.05 -7.74 10.85
C GLN A 140 -6.52 -7.36 10.69
N PRO A 141 -7.46 -8.03 11.39
CA PRO A 141 -8.86 -7.65 11.38
C PRO A 141 -9.09 -6.36 12.18
N PHE A 142 -10.04 -5.56 11.72
CA PHE A 142 -10.46 -4.31 12.35
C PHE A 142 -11.98 -4.21 12.39
N ASP A 143 -12.50 -3.76 13.52
CA ASP A 143 -13.84 -3.24 13.64
C ASP A 143 -13.83 -1.75 13.32
N VAL A 144 -14.83 -1.28 12.55
CA VAL A 144 -14.90 0.10 12.09
C VAL A 144 -16.14 0.77 12.65
N GLU A 145 -15.94 1.84 13.40
CA GLU A 145 -16.99 2.68 13.94
C GLU A 145 -16.93 4.10 13.37
N ILE A 146 -18.09 4.67 13.02
CA ILE A 146 -18.15 6.08 12.62
C ILE A 146 -17.94 6.94 13.87
N ILE A 147 -17.10 7.96 13.73
CA ILE A 147 -17.07 9.06 14.67
C ILE A 147 -18.22 9.97 14.27
N GLY A 148 -19.36 9.93 15.01
CA GLY A 148 -20.51 10.77 14.71
C GLY A 148 -20.13 12.24 14.76
N ASP A 149 -20.52 13.01 13.74
CA ASP A 149 -20.78 14.43 13.91
C ASP A 149 -22.07 14.50 14.73
N GLU A 150 -21.97 14.87 16.01
CA GLU A 150 -23.11 15.40 16.78
C GLU A 150 -23.56 16.75 16.18
#